data_9d418e2c529893f12977992034fb1dca
#
_entry.id   9d418e2c529893f12977992034fb1dca
#
_cell.length_a   1.000
_cell.length_b   1.000
_cell.length_c   1.000
_cell.angle_alpha   90.00
_cell.angle_beta   90.00
_cell.angle_gamma   90.00
#
_symmetry.space_group_name_H-M   'P 1'
#
loop_
_entity.id
_entity.type
_entity.pdbx_description
1 polymer ?
#
loop_
_entity_poly.entity_id
_entity_poly.type
_entity_poly.pdbx_seq_one_letter_code
_entity_poly.pdbx_strand_id
1 'polypeptide(L)'
;IPSWVKHAIFYQIFPDRFFNGDLSNDPEDVQSWGRKPSIWGFQGGDLAGIIKKIDYLVELGVNAIYLNPIFKASSNHRYDTIDYYQIDPKLGNLDTFHELVKIAHKNEIKIILDGVFNHTGRGFFAFNDLLENGEHSPYRYWYHVYHFPIDAYSPGKAKDYAAWWGFKSLPKLNTDHPPVREYLLGVAKYWIELGADGWRLDVPNEIDDESFWSEFQEIVRTTNPNAYICGEIWEADSTWIENGFFDGLMNYPLRTALVDLLQTNNKPSTFLQQLNNLLQNYPDQNRYAMFNLLGSHDTERIRTILHDDFDLIHLAYLFLFTFIGAPVIYYGDEVGIRGGKDPESRRAFPWDEHQWDIPL
;
A
#
# COMPACT_ATOMS: atom_id res chain seq x y z
N ILE A 1 3.58 15.40 12.71
CA ILE A 1 4.14 15.08 11.37
C ILE A 1 5.64 15.01 11.49
N PRO A 2 6.26 13.90 11.10
CA PRO A 2 7.71 13.78 11.07
C PRO A 2 8.33 14.81 10.10
N SER A 3 9.41 15.46 10.52
CA SER A 3 10.02 16.54 9.72
C SER A 3 10.58 16.06 8.37
N TRP A 4 11.03 14.81 8.29
CA TRP A 4 11.61 14.22 7.08
C TRP A 4 10.57 14.09 5.94
N VAL A 5 9.28 13.94 6.26
CA VAL A 5 8.23 13.77 5.24
C VAL A 5 8.12 14.98 4.31
N LYS A 6 8.43 16.18 4.80
CA LYS A 6 8.41 17.41 3.98
C LYS A 6 9.43 17.41 2.84
N HIS A 7 10.42 16.53 2.91
CA HIS A 7 11.49 16.38 1.93
C HIS A 7 11.49 14.98 1.31
N ALA A 8 10.43 14.21 1.55
CA ALA A 8 10.33 12.85 1.06
C ALA A 8 9.98 12.82 -0.43
N ILE A 9 10.67 11.94 -1.14
CA ILE A 9 10.30 11.45 -2.47
C ILE A 9 10.06 9.96 -2.30
N PHE A 10 8.81 9.57 -2.33
CA PHE A 10 8.41 8.19 -2.15
C PHE A 10 8.51 7.40 -3.45
N TYR A 11 8.86 6.13 -3.31
CA TYR A 11 8.81 5.15 -4.37
C TYR A 11 7.97 3.96 -3.91
N GLN A 12 6.83 3.74 -4.55
CA GLN A 12 5.95 2.62 -4.23
C GLN A 12 6.42 1.37 -4.97
N ILE A 13 6.65 0.29 -4.24
CA ILE A 13 7.08 -1.00 -4.77
C ILE A 13 5.99 -2.05 -4.54
N PHE A 14 5.60 -2.76 -5.62
CA PHE A 14 4.89 -4.02 -5.56
C PHE A 14 5.93 -5.15 -5.56
N PRO A 15 6.24 -5.80 -4.42
CA PRO A 15 7.46 -6.60 -4.26
C PRO A 15 7.60 -7.73 -5.29
N ASP A 16 6.52 -8.48 -5.55
CA ASP A 16 6.51 -9.59 -6.53
C ASP A 16 6.91 -9.18 -7.95
N ARG A 17 6.91 -7.88 -8.27
CA ARG A 17 7.07 -7.36 -9.63
C ARG A 17 8.25 -6.40 -9.78
N PHE A 18 9.06 -6.19 -8.73
CA PHE A 18 10.16 -5.24 -8.78
C PHE A 18 11.46 -5.88 -9.25
N PHE A 19 12.00 -6.85 -8.51
CA PHE A 19 13.17 -7.63 -8.92
C PHE A 19 13.23 -8.95 -8.15
N ASN A 20 13.52 -10.07 -8.84
CA ASN A 20 13.78 -11.36 -8.22
C ASN A 20 15.24 -11.42 -7.76
N GLY A 21 15.45 -11.33 -6.46
CA GLY A 21 16.78 -11.29 -5.85
C GLY A 21 17.27 -12.65 -5.33
N ASP A 22 16.34 -13.53 -4.95
CA ASP A 22 16.63 -14.85 -4.40
C ASP A 22 15.74 -15.91 -5.02
N LEU A 23 16.28 -16.61 -6.02
CA LEU A 23 15.56 -17.68 -6.72
C LEU A 23 15.17 -18.86 -5.82
N SER A 24 15.75 -18.97 -4.63
CA SER A 24 15.47 -20.08 -3.71
C SER A 24 14.12 -19.93 -2.99
N ASN A 25 13.55 -18.73 -2.96
CA ASN A 25 12.25 -18.47 -2.36
C ASN A 25 11.09 -18.47 -3.38
N ASP A 26 11.38 -18.68 -4.66
CA ASP A 26 10.39 -18.76 -5.72
C ASP A 26 9.39 -19.90 -5.47
N PRO A 27 8.09 -19.69 -5.71
CA PRO A 27 7.14 -20.80 -5.74
C PRO A 27 7.42 -21.73 -6.93
N GLU A 28 7.02 -23.00 -6.83
CA GLU A 28 7.23 -24.01 -7.88
C GLU A 28 6.65 -23.59 -9.25
N ASP A 29 5.57 -22.80 -9.23
CA ASP A 29 4.86 -22.32 -10.41
C ASP A 29 5.18 -20.87 -10.76
N VAL A 30 6.35 -20.36 -10.35
CA VAL A 30 6.77 -18.99 -10.67
C VAL A 30 6.73 -18.74 -12.17
N GLN A 31 6.12 -17.63 -12.56
CA GLN A 31 6.03 -17.23 -13.96
C GLN A 31 7.31 -16.56 -14.42
N SER A 32 7.63 -16.69 -15.71
CA SER A 32 8.76 -15.96 -16.28
C SER A 32 8.62 -14.46 -16.06
N TRP A 33 9.73 -13.81 -15.71
CA TRP A 33 9.79 -12.37 -15.48
C TRP A 33 9.30 -11.58 -16.70
N GLY A 34 8.45 -10.59 -16.47
CA GLY A 34 7.87 -9.78 -17.53
C GLY A 34 6.68 -10.41 -18.28
N ARG A 35 6.26 -11.63 -17.91
CA ARG A 35 5.01 -12.20 -18.42
C ARG A 35 3.84 -11.28 -18.12
N LYS A 36 2.81 -11.27 -19.00
CA LYS A 36 1.56 -10.55 -18.73
C LYS A 36 1.03 -10.94 -17.35
N PRO A 37 0.80 -9.97 -16.45
CA PRO A 37 0.40 -10.27 -15.09
C PRO A 37 -0.98 -10.92 -15.02
N SER A 38 -1.16 -11.78 -14.04
CA SER A 38 -2.44 -12.39 -13.70
C SER A 38 -2.71 -12.22 -12.21
N ILE A 39 -3.96 -12.34 -11.80
CA ILE A 39 -4.35 -12.24 -10.39
C ILE A 39 -3.78 -13.37 -9.52
N TRP A 40 -3.40 -14.50 -10.11
CA TRP A 40 -2.92 -15.70 -9.39
C TRP A 40 -1.42 -15.96 -9.54
N GLY A 41 -0.77 -15.35 -10.54
CA GLY A 41 0.62 -15.68 -10.88
C GLY A 41 1.63 -14.87 -10.09
N PHE A 42 2.66 -15.54 -9.58
CA PHE A 42 3.84 -14.92 -8.99
C PHE A 42 4.93 -14.76 -10.05
N GLN A 43 5.73 -13.69 -9.97
CA GLN A 43 6.88 -13.48 -10.83
C GLN A 43 8.20 -13.47 -10.05
N GLY A 44 8.15 -13.71 -8.74
CA GLY A 44 9.31 -13.99 -7.93
C GLY A 44 10.07 -12.76 -7.42
N GLY A 45 9.56 -11.55 -7.61
CA GLY A 45 10.16 -10.37 -6.97
C GLY A 45 10.08 -10.46 -5.45
N ASP A 46 11.12 -10.00 -4.74
CA ASP A 46 11.30 -10.22 -3.32
C ASP A 46 12.07 -9.08 -2.60
N LEU A 47 12.23 -9.17 -1.28
CA LEU A 47 12.98 -8.18 -0.49
C LEU A 47 14.48 -8.18 -0.81
N ALA A 48 15.05 -9.35 -1.12
CA ALA A 48 16.45 -9.44 -1.57
C ALA A 48 16.66 -8.71 -2.89
N GLY A 49 15.66 -8.74 -3.76
CA GLY A 49 15.63 -7.96 -5.00
C GLY A 49 15.63 -6.47 -4.76
N ILE A 50 14.84 -6.00 -3.81
CA ILE A 50 14.84 -4.57 -3.42
C ILE A 50 16.22 -4.17 -2.89
N ILE A 51 16.83 -4.99 -2.03
CA ILE A 51 18.18 -4.77 -1.52
C ILE A 51 19.18 -4.64 -2.67
N LYS A 52 19.14 -5.54 -3.63
CA LYS A 52 20.04 -5.53 -4.81
C LYS A 52 19.87 -4.30 -5.71
N LYS A 53 18.73 -3.63 -5.63
CA LYS A 53 18.37 -2.46 -6.44
C LYS A 53 18.35 -1.16 -5.66
N ILE A 54 18.89 -1.15 -4.44
CA ILE A 54 18.90 0.05 -3.60
C ILE A 54 19.70 1.20 -4.26
N ASP A 55 20.80 0.89 -4.93
CA ASP A 55 21.63 1.88 -5.60
C ASP A 55 20.86 2.59 -6.73
N TYR A 56 20.02 1.87 -7.46
CA TYR A 56 19.10 2.45 -8.46
C TYR A 56 18.15 3.47 -7.82
N LEU A 57 17.59 3.16 -6.66
CA LEU A 57 16.68 4.06 -5.95
C LEU A 57 17.41 5.29 -5.40
N VAL A 58 18.64 5.12 -4.94
CA VAL A 58 19.52 6.23 -4.53
C VAL A 58 19.84 7.15 -5.71
N GLU A 59 20.21 6.59 -6.87
CA GLU A 59 20.49 7.34 -8.08
C GLU A 59 19.26 8.10 -8.59
N LEU A 60 18.08 7.50 -8.47
CA LEU A 60 16.81 8.15 -8.79
C LEU A 60 16.46 9.30 -7.82
N GLY A 61 17.14 9.41 -6.70
CA GLY A 61 16.90 10.45 -5.68
C GLY A 61 15.76 10.11 -4.71
N VAL A 62 15.34 8.86 -4.65
CA VAL A 62 14.33 8.37 -3.70
C VAL A 62 14.89 8.34 -2.27
N ASN A 63 14.12 8.81 -1.30
CA ASN A 63 14.50 8.77 0.11
C ASN A 63 13.42 8.16 1.02
N ALA A 64 12.35 7.62 0.42
CA ALA A 64 11.35 6.81 1.13
C ALA A 64 10.78 5.74 0.20
N ILE A 65 10.65 4.52 0.69
CA ILE A 65 10.03 3.39 -0.01
C ILE A 65 8.72 3.06 0.68
N TYR A 66 7.64 2.99 -0.08
CA TYR A 66 6.39 2.38 0.37
C TYR A 66 6.28 0.98 -0.25
N LEU A 67 6.24 -0.02 0.60
CA LEU A 67 6.06 -1.42 0.21
C LEU A 67 4.59 -1.82 0.26
N ASN A 68 4.02 -2.28 -0.86
CA ASN A 68 2.77 -3.04 -0.81
C ASN A 68 2.94 -4.26 0.13
N PRO A 69 1.84 -4.89 0.60
CA PRO A 69 1.92 -5.84 1.71
C PRO A 69 3.02 -6.89 1.57
N ILE A 70 3.76 -7.11 2.67
CA ILE A 70 4.89 -8.06 2.73
C ILE A 70 4.65 -9.23 3.67
N PHE A 71 3.53 -9.22 4.40
CA PHE A 71 3.20 -10.27 5.36
C PHE A 71 2.72 -11.54 4.67
N LYS A 72 2.86 -12.67 5.35
CA LYS A 72 2.46 -13.98 4.84
C LYS A 72 1.01 -13.98 4.38
N ALA A 73 0.81 -14.39 3.13
CA ALA A 73 -0.48 -14.40 2.46
C ALA A 73 -0.55 -15.48 1.38
N SER A 74 -1.75 -15.70 0.81
CA SER A 74 -1.94 -16.66 -0.28
C SER A 74 -1.70 -16.05 -1.66
N SER A 75 -2.05 -14.76 -1.82
CA SER A 75 -2.01 -14.05 -3.11
C SER A 75 -0.68 -13.34 -3.36
N ASN A 76 -0.46 -12.97 -4.62
CA ASN A 76 0.70 -12.17 -5.00
C ASN A 76 0.62 -10.71 -4.51
N HIS A 77 -0.60 -10.20 -4.24
CA HIS A 77 -0.83 -8.85 -3.72
C HIS A 77 -0.76 -8.77 -2.19
N ARG A 78 -0.94 -9.89 -1.48
CA ARG A 78 -0.83 -10.04 -0.02
C ARG A 78 -1.80 -9.22 0.83
N TYR A 79 -2.87 -8.70 0.24
CA TYR A 79 -3.96 -8.08 1.01
C TYR A 79 -4.83 -9.10 1.76
N ASP A 80 -4.65 -10.39 1.50
CA ASP A 80 -5.26 -11.52 2.22
C ASP A 80 -4.29 -12.08 3.27
N THR A 81 -3.90 -11.25 4.24
CA THR A 81 -2.90 -11.58 5.27
C THR A 81 -3.29 -12.83 6.07
N ILE A 82 -2.36 -13.77 6.19
CA ILE A 82 -2.49 -15.01 6.97
C ILE A 82 -1.76 -14.90 8.31
N ASP A 83 -0.64 -14.19 8.35
CA ASP A 83 0.15 -13.98 9.56
C ASP A 83 0.85 -12.62 9.49
N TYR A 84 0.49 -11.73 10.41
CA TYR A 84 1.04 -10.37 10.46
C TYR A 84 2.44 -10.29 11.08
N TYR A 85 2.91 -11.35 11.74
CA TYR A 85 4.23 -11.39 12.37
C TYR A 85 5.27 -12.12 11.51
N GLN A 86 4.87 -12.63 10.34
CA GLN A 86 5.76 -13.29 9.39
C GLN A 86 5.84 -12.52 8.08
N ILE A 87 7.07 -12.36 7.57
CA ILE A 87 7.28 -12.02 6.16
C ILE A 87 6.79 -13.20 5.31
N ASP A 88 6.14 -12.93 4.18
CA ASP A 88 5.79 -13.98 3.22
C ASP A 88 7.06 -14.73 2.79
N PRO A 89 7.11 -16.07 2.93
CA PRO A 89 8.28 -16.86 2.53
C PRO A 89 8.74 -16.64 1.10
N LYS A 90 7.82 -16.23 0.19
CA LYS A 90 8.12 -15.88 -1.20
C LYS A 90 8.79 -14.51 -1.35
N LEU A 91 8.86 -13.74 -0.27
CA LEU A 91 9.58 -12.45 -0.23
C LEU A 91 10.87 -12.52 0.58
N GLY A 92 11.05 -13.59 1.34
CA GLY A 92 12.17 -13.76 2.26
C GLY A 92 11.72 -14.06 3.68
N ASN A 93 12.44 -13.55 4.66
CA ASN A 93 12.19 -13.76 6.07
C ASN A 93 12.53 -12.51 6.89
N LEU A 94 12.48 -12.63 8.22
CA LEU A 94 12.75 -11.51 9.11
C LEU A 94 14.19 -11.01 9.00
N ASP A 95 15.17 -11.89 8.77
CA ASP A 95 16.57 -11.48 8.59
C ASP A 95 16.75 -10.67 7.31
N THR A 96 16.05 -11.06 6.23
CA THR A 96 16.03 -10.29 4.97
C THR A 96 15.39 -8.91 5.16
N PHE A 97 14.32 -8.83 5.97
CA PHE A 97 13.71 -7.54 6.30
C PHE A 97 14.65 -6.65 7.11
N HIS A 98 15.32 -7.20 8.12
CA HIS A 98 16.33 -6.44 8.90
C HIS A 98 17.47 -5.93 8.00
N GLU A 99 17.93 -6.76 7.06
CA GLU A 99 18.95 -6.35 6.10
C GLU A 99 18.45 -5.21 5.21
N LEU A 100 17.23 -5.31 4.69
CA LEU A 100 16.61 -4.24 3.90
C LEU A 100 16.55 -2.93 4.69
N VAL A 101 16.01 -2.93 5.90
CA VAL A 101 15.93 -1.75 6.76
C VAL A 101 17.31 -1.16 7.02
N LYS A 102 18.29 -2.01 7.37
CA LYS A 102 19.67 -1.57 7.63
C LYS A 102 20.31 -0.91 6.41
N ILE A 103 20.14 -1.49 5.22
CA ILE A 103 20.72 -0.96 3.99
C ILE A 103 19.98 0.31 3.55
N ALA A 104 18.66 0.35 3.64
CA ALA A 104 17.86 1.52 3.35
C ALA A 104 18.26 2.70 4.26
N HIS A 105 18.30 2.50 5.56
CA HIS A 105 18.70 3.55 6.52
C HIS A 105 20.14 4.03 6.32
N LYS A 106 21.06 3.14 5.95
CA LYS A 106 22.43 3.53 5.59
C LYS A 106 22.47 4.51 4.40
N ASN A 107 21.51 4.41 3.50
CA ASN A 107 21.34 5.26 2.33
C ASN A 107 20.29 6.38 2.55
N GLU A 108 19.94 6.66 3.81
CA GLU A 108 18.96 7.68 4.20
C GLU A 108 17.55 7.46 3.61
N ILE A 109 17.22 6.21 3.25
CA ILE A 109 15.91 5.82 2.72
C ILE A 109 15.03 5.29 3.86
N LYS A 110 13.81 5.81 3.96
CA LYS A 110 12.79 5.39 4.91
C LYS A 110 11.95 4.25 4.37
N ILE A 111 11.47 3.34 5.24
CA ILE A 111 10.64 2.20 4.87
C ILE A 111 9.25 2.34 5.48
N ILE A 112 8.24 2.41 4.62
CA ILE A 112 6.82 2.45 4.99
C ILE A 112 6.16 1.13 4.61
N LEU A 113 5.47 0.52 5.57
CA LEU A 113 4.75 -0.75 5.38
C LEU A 113 3.27 -0.51 5.10
N ASP A 114 2.65 -1.48 4.43
CA ASP A 114 1.20 -1.51 4.19
C ASP A 114 0.49 -2.24 5.34
N GLY A 115 -0.40 -1.56 6.01
CA GLY A 115 -1.18 -2.08 7.14
C GLY A 115 -2.60 -2.46 6.71
N VAL A 116 -2.84 -3.74 6.51
CA VAL A 116 -4.16 -4.30 6.16
C VAL A 116 -4.87 -4.75 7.43
N PHE A 117 -5.57 -3.85 8.11
CA PHE A 117 -6.15 -4.10 9.43
C PHE A 117 -7.67 -4.28 9.42
N ASN A 118 -8.34 -3.96 8.31
CA ASN A 118 -9.79 -4.15 8.19
C ASN A 118 -10.18 -5.63 8.04
N HIS A 119 -9.37 -6.43 7.36
CA HIS A 119 -9.69 -7.82 7.01
C HIS A 119 -8.44 -8.69 7.00
N THR A 120 -8.64 -10.00 7.00
CA THR A 120 -7.58 -11.01 6.87
C THR A 120 -7.83 -11.91 5.66
N GLY A 121 -6.87 -12.78 5.35
CA GLY A 121 -7.10 -13.95 4.52
C GLY A 121 -7.83 -15.06 5.29
N ARG A 122 -8.43 -16.00 4.58
CA ARG A 122 -9.08 -17.17 5.18
C ARG A 122 -8.14 -18.09 5.96
N GLY A 123 -6.86 -18.09 5.62
CA GLY A 123 -5.83 -18.87 6.30
C GLY A 123 -5.31 -18.25 7.60
N PHE A 124 -5.81 -17.04 7.97
CA PHE A 124 -5.46 -16.44 9.26
C PHE A 124 -5.95 -17.33 10.41
N PHE A 125 -5.13 -17.53 11.42
CA PHE A 125 -5.36 -18.55 12.45
C PHE A 125 -6.76 -18.48 13.08
N ALA A 126 -7.25 -17.28 13.37
CA ALA A 126 -8.55 -17.09 14.01
C ALA A 126 -9.72 -17.42 13.07
N PHE A 127 -9.62 -17.09 11.77
CA PHE A 127 -10.67 -17.44 10.82
C PHE A 127 -10.64 -18.93 10.44
N ASN A 128 -9.44 -19.49 10.35
CA ASN A 128 -9.30 -20.94 10.11
C ASN A 128 -9.89 -21.75 11.27
N ASP A 129 -9.63 -21.35 12.52
CA ASP A 129 -10.26 -22.00 13.68
C ASP A 129 -11.79 -21.88 13.67
N LEU A 130 -12.34 -20.73 13.21
CA LEU A 130 -13.78 -20.57 13.02
C LEU A 130 -14.37 -21.57 12.00
N LEU A 131 -13.64 -21.83 10.91
CA LEU A 131 -14.07 -22.79 9.88
C LEU A 131 -14.07 -24.24 10.42
N GLU A 132 -13.09 -24.57 11.26
CA GLU A 132 -12.93 -25.91 11.83
C GLU A 132 -13.91 -26.17 13.00
N ASN A 133 -14.05 -25.21 13.93
CA ASN A 133 -14.73 -25.37 15.21
C ASN A 133 -16.11 -24.68 15.28
N GLY A 134 -16.47 -23.87 14.28
CA GLY A 134 -17.77 -23.22 14.18
C GLY A 134 -18.09 -22.36 15.42
N GLU A 135 -19.28 -22.56 16.00
CA GLU A 135 -19.75 -21.83 17.18
C GLU A 135 -18.87 -22.01 18.42
N HIS A 136 -18.09 -23.09 18.48
CA HIS A 136 -17.24 -23.42 19.61
C HIS A 136 -15.85 -22.81 19.52
N SER A 137 -15.52 -22.09 18.44
CA SER A 137 -14.25 -21.40 18.28
C SER A 137 -14.06 -20.32 19.34
N PRO A 138 -12.89 -20.25 19.99
CA PRO A 138 -12.55 -19.15 20.90
C PRO A 138 -12.43 -17.81 20.15
N TYR A 139 -12.31 -17.84 18.83
CA TYR A 139 -12.19 -16.65 17.97
C TYR A 139 -13.51 -16.21 17.35
N ARG A 140 -14.65 -16.72 17.83
CA ARG A 140 -15.99 -16.40 17.30
C ARG A 140 -16.24 -14.90 17.18
N TYR A 141 -15.76 -14.10 18.13
CA TYR A 141 -15.99 -12.66 18.17
C TYR A 141 -14.88 -11.82 17.50
N TRP A 142 -13.89 -12.49 16.90
CA TRP A 142 -12.86 -11.82 16.10
C TRP A 142 -13.39 -11.33 14.76
N TYR A 143 -14.53 -11.88 14.32
CA TYR A 143 -15.20 -11.54 13.06
C TYR A 143 -16.69 -11.28 13.32
N HIS A 144 -17.34 -10.57 12.41
CA HIS A 144 -18.78 -10.39 12.40
C HIS A 144 -19.43 -11.60 11.72
N VAL A 145 -19.72 -12.66 12.47
CA VAL A 145 -20.36 -13.88 11.97
C VAL A 145 -21.86 -13.83 12.22
N TYR A 146 -22.63 -14.07 11.16
CA TYR A 146 -24.10 -14.03 11.16
C TYR A 146 -24.73 -15.41 11.30
N HIS A 147 -24.14 -16.41 10.60
CA HIS A 147 -24.67 -17.76 10.54
C HIS A 147 -23.58 -18.82 10.60
N PHE A 148 -23.91 -19.99 11.16
CA PHE A 148 -23.10 -21.20 11.10
C PHE A 148 -23.91 -22.33 10.42
N PRO A 149 -23.28 -23.26 9.70
CA PRO A 149 -21.85 -23.29 9.38
C PRO A 149 -21.45 -22.18 8.38
N ILE A 150 -20.21 -21.74 8.47
CA ILE A 150 -19.64 -20.72 7.58
C ILE A 150 -19.31 -21.33 6.21
N ASP A 151 -19.83 -20.74 5.13
CA ASP A 151 -19.43 -21.05 3.76
C ASP A 151 -18.41 -20.00 3.25
N ALA A 152 -17.14 -20.37 3.29
CA ALA A 152 -16.04 -19.51 2.85
C ALA A 152 -15.50 -19.84 1.45
N TYR A 153 -15.98 -20.92 0.80
CA TYR A 153 -15.33 -21.45 -0.42
C TYR A 153 -16.23 -21.58 -1.63
N SER A 154 -17.56 -21.70 -1.47
CA SER A 154 -18.46 -21.77 -2.62
C SER A 154 -18.45 -20.46 -3.42
N PRO A 155 -18.80 -20.48 -4.71
CA PRO A 155 -18.89 -19.27 -5.53
C PRO A 155 -19.87 -18.23 -4.96
N GLY A 156 -19.60 -16.95 -5.21
CA GLY A 156 -20.46 -15.83 -4.84
C GLY A 156 -19.95 -15.05 -3.62
N LYS A 157 -20.77 -14.10 -3.16
CA LYS A 157 -20.45 -13.22 -2.02
C LYS A 157 -20.60 -13.92 -0.68
N ALA A 158 -19.87 -13.44 0.33
CA ALA A 158 -20.04 -13.84 1.72
C ALA A 158 -21.46 -13.49 2.20
N LYS A 159 -22.12 -14.43 2.91
CA LYS A 159 -23.46 -14.29 3.47
C LYS A 159 -23.48 -14.59 4.96
N ASP A 160 -22.56 -15.44 5.42
CA ASP A 160 -22.53 -15.94 6.79
C ASP A 160 -21.66 -15.07 7.71
N TYR A 161 -20.87 -14.16 7.13
CA TYR A 161 -19.98 -13.23 7.85
C TYR A 161 -19.75 -11.96 7.04
N ALA A 162 -19.34 -10.88 7.72
CA ALA A 162 -18.90 -9.67 7.06
C ALA A 162 -17.56 -9.91 6.34
N ALA A 163 -17.46 -9.41 5.12
CA ALA A 163 -16.25 -9.50 4.32
C ALA A 163 -16.10 -8.22 3.50
N TRP A 164 -14.85 -7.79 3.27
CA TRP A 164 -14.57 -6.61 2.46
C TRP A 164 -15.18 -6.77 1.06
N TRP A 165 -16.07 -5.86 0.68
CA TRP A 165 -16.89 -5.90 -0.54
C TRP A 165 -17.62 -7.23 -0.80
N GLY A 166 -17.77 -8.05 0.23
CA GLY A 166 -18.40 -9.37 0.15
C GLY A 166 -17.50 -10.46 -0.42
N PHE A 167 -16.21 -10.21 -0.59
CA PHE A 167 -15.26 -11.24 -1.01
C PHE A 167 -15.04 -12.26 0.12
N LYS A 168 -15.46 -13.50 -0.09
CA LYS A 168 -15.31 -14.58 0.89
C LYS A 168 -13.85 -14.80 1.34
N SER A 169 -12.87 -14.45 0.49
CA SER A 169 -11.45 -14.54 0.80
C SER A 169 -10.94 -13.48 1.77
N LEU A 170 -11.73 -12.44 2.06
CA LEU A 170 -11.34 -11.27 2.85
C LEU A 170 -12.31 -11.02 4.01
N PRO A 171 -12.39 -11.94 5.01
CA PRO A 171 -13.26 -11.78 6.17
C PRO A 171 -12.88 -10.54 6.98
N LYS A 172 -13.89 -9.71 7.31
CA LYS A 172 -13.72 -8.46 8.05
C LYS A 172 -13.50 -8.75 9.53
N LEU A 173 -12.43 -8.20 10.09
CA LEU A 173 -12.14 -8.26 11.52
C LEU A 173 -13.12 -7.40 12.32
N ASN A 174 -13.45 -7.86 13.53
CA ASN A 174 -14.21 -7.10 14.52
C ASN A 174 -13.24 -6.30 15.41
N THR A 175 -12.87 -5.11 14.99
CA THR A 175 -11.95 -4.23 15.73
C THR A 175 -12.54 -3.64 17.01
N ASP A 176 -13.85 -3.78 17.24
CA ASP A 176 -14.49 -3.44 18.52
C ASP A 176 -14.22 -4.49 19.59
N HIS A 177 -13.85 -5.70 19.19
CA HIS A 177 -13.49 -6.76 20.13
C HIS A 177 -12.09 -6.53 20.69
N PRO A 178 -11.93 -6.33 22.04
CA PRO A 178 -10.64 -5.95 22.63
C PRO A 178 -9.46 -6.84 22.25
N PRO A 179 -9.58 -8.19 22.22
CA PRO A 179 -8.46 -9.04 21.82
C PRO A 179 -8.00 -8.84 20.36
N VAL A 180 -8.90 -8.49 19.42
CA VAL A 180 -8.55 -8.14 18.04
C VAL A 180 -7.77 -6.83 18.02
N ARG A 181 -8.28 -5.82 18.73
CA ARG A 181 -7.66 -4.51 18.84
C ARG A 181 -6.25 -4.61 19.43
N GLU A 182 -6.10 -5.31 20.56
CA GLU A 182 -4.80 -5.56 21.18
C GLU A 182 -3.82 -6.27 20.23
N TYR A 183 -4.29 -7.28 19.50
CA TYR A 183 -3.48 -8.00 18.53
C TYR A 183 -2.98 -7.08 17.42
N LEU A 184 -3.86 -6.29 16.79
CA LEU A 184 -3.51 -5.40 15.69
C LEU A 184 -2.60 -4.24 16.13
N LEU A 185 -2.84 -3.67 17.29
CA LEU A 185 -1.97 -2.65 17.89
C LEU A 185 -0.58 -3.22 18.22
N GLY A 186 -0.54 -4.48 18.69
CA GLY A 186 0.69 -5.22 18.87
C GLY A 186 1.49 -5.38 17.56
N VAL A 187 0.81 -5.70 16.47
CA VAL A 187 1.42 -5.76 15.12
C VAL A 187 1.99 -4.39 14.73
N ALA A 188 1.21 -3.33 14.91
CA ALA A 188 1.63 -1.97 14.56
C ALA A 188 2.92 -1.59 15.29
N LYS A 189 2.99 -1.86 16.60
CA LYS A 189 4.18 -1.63 17.44
C LYS A 189 5.36 -2.46 16.99
N TYR A 190 5.16 -3.77 16.79
CA TYR A 190 6.21 -4.74 16.47
C TYR A 190 7.05 -4.34 15.26
N TRP A 191 6.41 -3.97 14.16
CA TRP A 191 7.13 -3.62 12.93
C TRP A 191 7.85 -2.26 13.01
N ILE A 192 7.32 -1.32 13.80
CA ILE A 192 8.03 -0.06 14.10
C ILE A 192 9.26 -0.33 14.97
N GLU A 193 9.17 -1.22 15.96
CA GLU A 193 10.33 -1.66 16.78
C GLU A 193 11.40 -2.36 15.93
N LEU A 194 11.00 -3.07 14.87
CA LEU A 194 11.92 -3.70 13.92
C LEU A 194 12.53 -2.72 12.90
N GLY A 195 12.17 -1.45 12.95
CA GLY A 195 12.79 -0.39 12.18
C GLY A 195 12.01 0.11 10.98
N ALA A 196 10.74 -0.28 10.82
CA ALA A 196 9.87 0.40 9.87
C ALA A 196 9.67 1.87 10.29
N ASP A 197 9.67 2.79 9.31
CA ASP A 197 9.56 4.23 9.53
C ASP A 197 8.12 4.74 9.42
N GLY A 198 7.16 3.86 9.24
CA GLY A 198 5.76 4.23 9.22
C GLY A 198 4.84 3.23 8.57
N TRP A 199 3.59 3.65 8.43
CA TRP A 199 2.50 2.86 7.91
C TRP A 199 1.71 3.60 6.82
N ARG A 200 1.41 2.93 5.73
CA ARG A 200 0.25 3.23 4.87
C ARG A 200 -0.88 2.30 5.29
N LEU A 201 -2.05 2.84 5.54
CA LEU A 201 -3.18 2.10 6.07
C LEU A 201 -4.19 1.83 4.98
N ASP A 202 -4.45 0.55 4.74
CA ASP A 202 -5.40 0.05 3.77
C ASP A 202 -6.83 0.26 4.25
N VAL A 203 -7.67 0.85 3.41
CA VAL A 203 -9.10 1.12 3.63
C VAL A 203 -9.50 1.48 5.07
N PRO A 204 -8.85 2.47 5.70
CA PRO A 204 -9.08 2.78 7.11
C PRO A 204 -10.52 3.21 7.40
N ASN A 205 -11.23 3.74 6.42
CA ASN A 205 -12.64 4.12 6.50
C ASN A 205 -13.61 2.93 6.59
N GLU A 206 -13.12 1.72 6.38
CA GLU A 206 -13.91 0.49 6.57
C GLU A 206 -13.93 0.02 8.03
N ILE A 207 -13.09 0.56 8.91
CA ILE A 207 -13.09 0.29 10.36
C ILE A 207 -14.08 1.22 11.01
N ASP A 208 -15.13 0.65 11.63
CA ASP A 208 -16.30 1.38 12.09
C ASP A 208 -16.02 2.24 13.34
N ASP A 209 -15.14 1.78 14.26
CA ASP A 209 -14.74 2.53 15.45
C ASP A 209 -13.45 3.32 15.21
N GLU A 210 -13.60 4.60 14.95
CA GLU A 210 -12.47 5.51 14.75
C GLU A 210 -11.52 5.62 15.95
N SER A 211 -11.96 5.23 17.17
CA SER A 211 -11.08 5.21 18.34
C SER A 211 -9.89 4.27 18.19
N PHE A 212 -10.03 3.23 17.34
CA PHE A 212 -8.93 2.36 16.96
C PHE A 212 -7.76 3.15 16.36
N TRP A 213 -8.04 4.15 15.53
CA TRP A 213 -7.01 4.96 14.89
C TRP A 213 -6.32 5.91 15.88
N SER A 214 -7.02 6.38 16.90
CA SER A 214 -6.40 7.14 18.01
C SER A 214 -5.37 6.29 18.76
N GLU A 215 -5.76 5.06 19.14
CA GLU A 215 -4.87 4.12 19.82
C GLU A 215 -3.70 3.67 18.93
N PHE A 216 -3.98 3.46 17.63
CA PHE A 216 -2.95 3.12 16.63
C PHE A 216 -1.90 4.25 16.54
N GLN A 217 -2.36 5.49 16.39
CA GLN A 217 -1.48 6.65 16.33
C GLN A 217 -0.65 6.78 17.60
N GLU A 218 -1.27 6.64 18.78
CA GLU A 218 -0.59 6.73 20.07
C GLU A 218 0.51 5.68 20.21
N ILE A 219 0.22 4.41 19.88
CA ILE A 219 1.21 3.33 20.01
C ILE A 219 2.36 3.48 19.01
N VAL A 220 2.06 3.85 17.78
CA VAL A 220 3.08 4.09 16.76
C VAL A 220 4.00 5.26 17.17
N ARG A 221 3.42 6.38 17.64
CA ARG A 221 4.18 7.58 18.05
C ARG A 221 4.98 7.37 19.32
N THR A 222 4.44 6.61 20.26
CA THR A 222 5.17 6.25 21.50
C THR A 222 6.37 5.36 21.17
N THR A 223 6.23 4.48 20.19
CA THR A 223 7.31 3.59 19.75
C THR A 223 8.37 4.33 18.93
N ASN A 224 7.94 5.15 17.96
CA ASN A 224 8.81 6.01 17.16
C ASN A 224 8.11 7.33 16.84
N PRO A 225 8.49 8.45 17.52
CA PRO A 225 7.90 9.77 17.27
C PRO A 225 8.06 10.28 15.84
N ASN A 226 9.01 9.72 15.08
CA ASN A 226 9.29 10.08 13.71
C ASN A 226 8.65 9.09 12.68
N ALA A 227 7.79 8.18 13.12
CA ALA A 227 7.07 7.31 12.18
C ALA A 227 6.00 8.10 11.41
N TYR A 228 5.88 7.87 10.12
CA TYR A 228 4.86 8.47 9.26
C TYR A 228 3.61 7.59 9.20
N ILE A 229 2.42 8.19 9.28
CA ILE A 229 1.15 7.49 9.17
C ILE A 229 0.33 8.12 8.04
N CYS A 230 0.06 7.33 7.00
CA CYS A 230 -0.72 7.72 5.83
C CYS A 230 -1.95 6.85 5.67
N GLY A 231 -3.12 7.45 5.49
CA GLY A 231 -4.37 6.73 5.24
C GLY A 231 -4.69 6.63 3.74
N GLU A 232 -5.21 5.48 3.30
CA GLU A 232 -5.82 5.34 1.99
C GLU A 232 -7.26 5.85 2.05
N ILE A 233 -7.47 7.11 1.74
CA ILE A 233 -8.79 7.73 1.61
C ILE A 233 -8.92 8.30 0.20
N TRP A 234 -9.95 7.87 -0.52
CA TRP A 234 -10.15 8.24 -1.92
C TRP A 234 -10.80 9.61 -2.10
N GLU A 235 -11.39 10.13 -1.03
CA GLU A 235 -12.10 11.41 -1.02
C GLU A 235 -11.32 12.47 -0.25
N ALA A 236 -11.65 13.74 -0.49
CA ALA A 236 -11.05 14.85 0.24
C ALA A 236 -11.74 15.01 1.61
N ASP A 237 -11.35 14.20 2.58
CA ASP A 237 -11.88 14.20 3.94
C ASP A 237 -10.80 14.59 4.95
N SER A 238 -10.89 15.83 5.46
CA SER A 238 -9.94 16.36 6.44
C SER A 238 -10.10 15.79 7.83
N THR A 239 -11.22 15.15 8.14
CA THR A 239 -11.51 14.66 9.51
C THR A 239 -10.46 13.66 10.00
N TRP A 240 -9.91 12.84 9.11
CA TRP A 240 -8.82 11.90 9.39
C TRP A 240 -7.54 12.57 9.90
N ILE A 241 -7.30 13.79 9.45
CA ILE A 241 -6.14 14.60 9.80
C ILE A 241 -6.47 15.50 11.01
N GLU A 242 -7.63 16.14 11.02
CA GLU A 242 -8.05 17.04 12.10
C GLU A 242 -8.23 16.31 13.42
N ASN A 243 -8.70 15.06 13.40
CA ASN A 243 -8.79 14.18 14.55
C ASN A 243 -7.41 13.63 14.99
N GLY A 244 -6.34 13.91 14.23
CA GLY A 244 -4.99 13.51 14.57
C GLY A 244 -4.65 12.06 14.29
N PHE A 245 -5.49 11.33 13.55
CA PHE A 245 -5.26 9.92 13.25
C PHE A 245 -4.06 9.72 12.32
N PHE A 246 -3.97 10.53 11.26
CA PHE A 246 -2.95 10.40 10.22
C PHE A 246 -2.19 11.72 10.00
N ASP A 247 -0.97 11.61 9.50
CA ASP A 247 -0.17 12.77 9.08
C ASP A 247 -0.59 13.29 7.71
N GLY A 248 -0.94 12.37 6.81
CA GLY A 248 -1.35 12.62 5.44
C GLY A 248 -2.27 11.53 4.91
N LEU A 249 -2.81 11.77 3.73
CA LEU A 249 -3.65 10.83 3.00
C LEU A 249 -3.09 10.60 1.60
N MET A 250 -3.37 9.43 1.01
CA MET A 250 -3.15 9.19 -0.41
C MET A 250 -4.03 10.16 -1.22
N ASN A 251 -3.39 11.11 -1.91
CA ASN A 251 -4.08 12.26 -2.51
C ASN A 251 -4.73 11.92 -3.86
N TYR A 252 -5.65 10.95 -3.86
CA TYR A 252 -6.43 10.59 -5.04
C TYR A 252 -7.26 11.75 -5.62
N PRO A 253 -7.81 12.68 -4.79
CA PRO A 253 -8.48 13.85 -5.33
C PRO A 253 -7.56 14.74 -6.20
N LEU A 254 -6.30 14.95 -5.79
CA LEU A 254 -5.31 15.67 -6.60
C LEU A 254 -5.02 14.93 -7.91
N ARG A 255 -4.80 13.61 -7.83
CA ARG A 255 -4.59 12.75 -9.00
C ARG A 255 -5.75 12.91 -10.00
N THR A 256 -6.97 12.78 -9.53
CA THR A 256 -8.17 12.88 -10.38
C THR A 256 -8.25 14.25 -11.05
N ALA A 257 -8.08 15.33 -10.29
CA ALA A 257 -8.12 16.68 -10.82
C ALA A 257 -7.07 16.93 -11.92
N LEU A 258 -5.83 16.43 -11.70
CA LEU A 258 -4.73 16.58 -12.64
C LEU A 258 -4.94 15.74 -13.91
N VAL A 259 -5.33 14.48 -13.76
CA VAL A 259 -5.62 13.59 -14.90
C VAL A 259 -6.76 14.15 -15.75
N ASP A 260 -7.85 14.63 -15.13
CA ASP A 260 -8.98 15.26 -15.85
C ASP A 260 -8.55 16.50 -16.61
N LEU A 261 -7.65 17.31 -16.05
CA LEU A 261 -7.09 18.45 -16.76
C LEU A 261 -6.30 18.02 -18.00
N LEU A 262 -5.38 17.05 -17.82
CA LEU A 262 -4.47 16.60 -18.87
C LEU A 262 -5.20 15.84 -20.00
N GLN A 263 -6.28 15.14 -19.67
CA GLN A 263 -7.16 14.51 -20.66
C GLN A 263 -8.14 15.48 -21.33
N THR A 264 -8.05 16.79 -21.03
CA THR A 264 -8.97 17.82 -21.52
C THR A 264 -10.44 17.64 -21.10
N ASN A 265 -10.67 16.83 -20.07
CA ASN A 265 -12.02 16.64 -19.50
C ASN A 265 -12.48 17.87 -18.70
N ASN A 266 -11.53 18.61 -18.11
CA ASN A 266 -11.78 19.80 -17.30
C ASN A 266 -11.10 21.06 -17.88
N LYS A 267 -11.70 22.23 -17.61
CA LYS A 267 -11.09 23.53 -17.91
C LYS A 267 -10.02 23.86 -16.87
N PRO A 268 -8.97 24.62 -17.22
CA PRO A 268 -7.97 25.11 -16.27
C PRO A 268 -8.56 25.83 -15.05
N SER A 269 -9.66 26.58 -15.23
CA SER A 269 -10.35 27.25 -14.13
C SER A 269 -10.98 26.27 -13.13
N THR A 270 -11.53 25.16 -13.62
CA THR A 270 -12.08 24.08 -12.77
C THR A 270 -10.96 23.41 -11.98
N PHE A 271 -9.84 23.10 -12.63
CA PHE A 271 -8.66 22.54 -11.97
C PHE A 271 -8.13 23.46 -10.86
N LEU A 272 -7.98 24.78 -11.13
CA LEU A 272 -7.56 25.73 -10.11
C LEU A 272 -8.53 25.79 -8.93
N GLN A 273 -9.83 25.70 -9.17
CA GLN A 273 -10.83 25.66 -8.11
C GLN A 273 -10.67 24.36 -7.27
N GLN A 274 -10.48 23.22 -7.91
CA GLN A 274 -10.25 21.95 -7.22
C GLN A 274 -8.98 21.99 -6.36
N LEU A 275 -7.87 22.55 -6.89
CA LEU A 275 -6.62 22.72 -6.12
C LEU A 275 -6.82 23.62 -4.90
N ASN A 276 -7.51 24.78 -5.08
CA ASN A 276 -7.77 25.68 -3.98
C ASN A 276 -8.62 25.02 -2.89
N ASN A 277 -9.64 24.26 -3.28
CA ASN A 277 -10.47 23.50 -2.34
C ASN A 277 -9.62 22.46 -1.57
N LEU A 278 -8.76 21.72 -2.25
CA LEU A 278 -7.86 20.75 -1.60
C LEU A 278 -6.91 21.45 -0.61
N LEU A 279 -6.32 22.58 -1.00
CA LEU A 279 -5.44 23.34 -0.12
C LEU A 279 -6.19 23.91 1.10
N GLN A 280 -7.43 24.32 0.94
CA GLN A 280 -8.24 24.85 2.06
C GLN A 280 -8.77 23.73 2.96
N ASN A 281 -8.94 22.52 2.44
CA ASN A 281 -9.50 21.40 3.19
C ASN A 281 -8.54 20.85 4.25
N TYR A 282 -7.23 20.97 4.06
CA TYR A 282 -6.24 20.37 4.98
C TYR A 282 -5.48 21.45 5.76
N PRO A 283 -5.13 21.18 7.04
CA PRO A 283 -4.29 22.07 7.84
C PRO A 283 -2.93 22.31 7.16
N ASP A 284 -2.42 23.54 7.24
CA ASP A 284 -1.21 23.97 6.51
C ASP A 284 -0.01 23.02 6.66
N GLN A 285 0.23 22.55 7.88
CA GLN A 285 1.34 21.64 8.14
C GLN A 285 1.17 20.26 7.48
N ASN A 286 -0.08 19.78 7.36
CA ASN A 286 -0.39 18.45 6.82
C ASN A 286 -0.36 18.43 5.29
N ARG A 287 -0.52 19.59 4.63
CA ARG A 287 -0.37 19.68 3.17
C ARG A 287 0.97 19.16 2.68
N TYR A 288 2.05 19.36 3.47
CA TYR A 288 3.39 18.84 3.15
C TYR A 288 3.52 17.33 3.33
N ALA A 289 2.62 16.71 4.06
CA ALA A 289 2.62 15.28 4.33
C ALA A 289 1.60 14.49 3.48
N MET A 290 0.86 15.17 2.59
CA MET A 290 -0.05 14.50 1.66
C MET A 290 0.75 13.64 0.68
N PHE A 291 0.33 12.40 0.51
CA PHE A 291 0.96 11.40 -0.34
C PHE A 291 0.48 11.61 -1.79
N ASN A 292 1.16 12.49 -2.54
CA ASN A 292 0.76 12.90 -3.88
C ASN A 292 1.19 11.86 -4.92
N LEU A 293 0.26 11.30 -5.69
CA LEU A 293 0.51 10.22 -6.64
C LEU A 293 -0.15 10.47 -7.99
N LEU A 294 0.43 9.91 -9.05
CA LEU A 294 -0.18 9.83 -10.39
C LEU A 294 -0.72 8.44 -10.70
N GLY A 295 -0.17 7.42 -10.06
CA GLY A 295 -0.56 6.04 -10.20
C GLY A 295 -0.28 5.24 -8.94
N SER A 296 -0.92 4.08 -8.83
CA SER A 296 -0.70 3.09 -7.79
C SER A 296 -1.01 1.68 -8.32
N HIS A 297 -0.87 0.68 -7.48
CA HIS A 297 -1.24 -0.70 -7.80
C HIS A 297 -2.76 -0.90 -8.05
N ASP A 298 -3.61 0.08 -7.68
CA ASP A 298 -5.06 0.06 -7.84
C ASP A 298 -5.56 0.91 -9.01
N THR A 299 -4.67 1.62 -9.67
CA THR A 299 -5.03 2.53 -10.77
C THR A 299 -4.36 2.12 -12.08
N GLU A 300 -4.92 2.55 -13.19
CA GLU A 300 -4.23 2.49 -14.46
C GLU A 300 -2.96 3.37 -14.41
N ARG A 301 -1.92 2.95 -15.12
CA ARG A 301 -0.65 3.69 -15.18
C ARG A 301 -0.80 4.97 -15.97
N ILE A 302 -0.12 6.02 -15.53
CA ILE A 302 -0.24 7.36 -16.12
C ILE A 302 0.05 7.37 -17.62
N ARG A 303 1.04 6.59 -18.09
CA ARG A 303 1.35 6.45 -19.52
C ARG A 303 0.16 5.89 -20.33
N THR A 304 -0.56 4.92 -19.77
CA THR A 304 -1.74 4.34 -20.42
C THR A 304 -2.88 5.35 -20.47
N ILE A 305 -3.10 6.06 -19.37
CA ILE A 305 -4.15 7.09 -19.25
C ILE A 305 -3.93 8.24 -20.24
N LEU A 306 -2.69 8.67 -20.42
CA LEU A 306 -2.32 9.78 -21.29
C LEU A 306 -1.95 9.33 -22.72
N HIS A 307 -2.26 8.08 -23.11
CA HIS A 307 -2.13 7.55 -24.45
C HIS A 307 -0.75 7.76 -25.09
N ASP A 308 0.32 7.57 -24.30
CA ASP A 308 1.74 7.76 -24.70
C ASP A 308 2.12 9.19 -25.09
N ASP A 309 1.34 10.17 -24.66
CA ASP A 309 1.73 11.58 -24.79
C ASP A 309 2.79 11.92 -23.73
N PHE A 310 4.05 11.84 -24.15
CA PHE A 310 5.20 12.05 -23.25
C PHE A 310 5.30 13.48 -22.75
N ASP A 311 4.85 14.46 -23.51
CA ASP A 311 4.85 15.86 -23.08
C ASP A 311 3.87 16.05 -21.92
N LEU A 312 2.70 15.42 -22.00
CA LEU A 312 1.73 15.44 -20.91
C LEU A 312 2.22 14.63 -19.70
N ILE A 313 2.91 13.51 -19.90
CA ILE A 313 3.48 12.71 -18.81
C ILE A 313 4.55 13.52 -18.07
N HIS A 314 5.47 14.15 -18.78
CA HIS A 314 6.48 15.04 -18.20
C HIS A 314 5.85 16.21 -17.44
N LEU A 315 4.81 16.82 -18.01
CA LEU A 315 4.08 17.90 -17.35
C LEU A 315 3.40 17.43 -16.05
N ALA A 316 2.84 16.22 -16.05
CA ALA A 316 2.21 15.63 -14.87
C ALA A 316 3.24 15.43 -13.75
N TYR A 317 4.42 14.86 -14.06
CA TYR A 317 5.48 14.68 -13.08
C TYR A 317 6.12 15.99 -12.64
N LEU A 318 6.33 16.95 -13.56
CA LEU A 318 6.78 18.29 -13.19
C LEU A 318 5.82 18.95 -12.18
N PHE A 319 4.53 18.83 -12.42
CA PHE A 319 3.53 19.32 -11.47
C PHE A 319 3.64 18.57 -10.13
N LEU A 320 3.69 17.23 -10.15
CA LEU A 320 3.76 16.41 -8.95
C LEU A 320 4.97 16.79 -8.06
N PHE A 321 6.15 16.96 -8.65
CA PHE A 321 7.37 17.30 -7.93
C PHE A 321 7.48 18.75 -7.48
N THR A 322 6.68 19.65 -8.03
CA THR A 322 6.70 21.08 -7.69
C THR A 322 5.49 21.51 -6.86
N PHE A 323 4.47 20.67 -6.76
CA PHE A 323 3.30 20.96 -5.93
C PHE A 323 3.54 20.57 -4.48
N ILE A 324 2.87 21.28 -3.54
CA ILE A 324 2.97 20.99 -2.10
C ILE A 324 2.51 19.57 -1.76
N GLY A 325 3.31 18.86 -0.99
CA GLY A 325 3.09 17.47 -0.56
C GLY A 325 4.30 16.59 -0.85
N ALA A 326 4.22 15.33 -0.47
CA ALA A 326 5.25 14.34 -0.72
C ALA A 326 4.97 13.59 -2.03
N PRO A 327 5.76 13.77 -3.08
CA PRO A 327 5.56 13.10 -4.36
C PRO A 327 5.83 11.60 -4.25
N VAL A 328 5.05 10.82 -5.00
CA VAL A 328 5.14 9.36 -5.04
C VAL A 328 5.31 8.90 -6.48
N ILE A 329 6.36 8.13 -6.72
CA ILE A 329 6.57 7.42 -7.98
C ILE A 329 6.06 5.99 -7.78
N TYR A 330 5.12 5.54 -8.59
CA TYR A 330 4.76 4.13 -8.66
C TYR A 330 5.80 3.41 -9.53
N TYR A 331 6.44 2.35 -8.99
CA TYR A 331 7.58 1.67 -9.63
C TYR A 331 7.34 1.44 -11.12
N GLY A 332 8.32 1.78 -11.93
CA GLY A 332 8.30 1.61 -13.37
C GLY A 332 7.61 2.72 -14.16
N ASP A 333 6.94 3.68 -13.53
CA ASP A 333 6.42 4.85 -14.24
C ASP A 333 7.57 5.71 -14.76
N GLU A 334 8.70 5.77 -14.03
CA GLU A 334 9.93 6.49 -14.42
C GLU A 334 10.61 5.92 -15.67
N VAL A 335 10.35 4.67 -16.01
CA VAL A 335 10.84 4.02 -17.23
C VAL A 335 9.72 3.77 -18.24
N GLY A 336 8.54 4.33 -17.99
CA GLY A 336 7.42 4.33 -18.92
C GLY A 336 6.68 3.01 -19.04
N ILE A 337 6.51 2.23 -17.96
CA ILE A 337 5.69 1.02 -18.01
C ILE A 337 4.22 1.39 -18.31
N ARG A 338 3.62 0.64 -19.24
CA ARG A 338 2.19 0.67 -19.53
C ARG A 338 1.43 -0.34 -18.66
N GLY A 339 0.17 -0.06 -18.36
CA GLY A 339 -0.72 -1.01 -17.74
C GLY A 339 -2.11 -0.41 -17.55
N GLY A 340 -3.13 -1.18 -17.92
CA GLY A 340 -4.52 -0.87 -17.64
C GLY A 340 -4.87 -1.14 -16.17
N LYS A 341 -6.14 -1.43 -15.91
CA LYS A 341 -6.61 -1.80 -14.57
C LYS A 341 -5.92 -3.07 -14.04
N ASP A 342 -5.99 -3.28 -12.73
CA ASP A 342 -5.53 -4.52 -12.09
C ASP A 342 -5.99 -5.77 -12.89
N PRO A 343 -5.13 -6.75 -13.16
CA PRO A 343 -3.71 -6.84 -12.74
C PRO A 343 -2.68 -6.19 -13.69
N GLU A 344 -3.10 -5.55 -14.78
CA GLU A 344 -2.16 -5.04 -15.80
C GLU A 344 -1.30 -3.86 -15.30
N SER A 345 -1.79 -3.08 -14.34
CA SER A 345 -1.02 -2.03 -13.66
C SER A 345 0.20 -2.57 -12.90
N ARG A 346 0.20 -3.88 -12.57
CA ARG A 346 1.20 -4.58 -11.76
C ARG A 346 2.18 -5.38 -12.61
N ARG A 347 2.62 -4.85 -13.76
CA ARG A 347 3.65 -5.46 -14.60
C ARG A 347 5.00 -5.47 -13.91
N ALA A 348 5.83 -6.51 -14.20
CA ALA A 348 7.19 -6.56 -13.71
C ALA A 348 8.03 -5.41 -14.27
N PHE A 349 8.95 -4.92 -13.44
CA PHE A 349 9.89 -3.87 -13.84
C PHE A 349 10.84 -4.39 -14.93
N PRO A 350 11.00 -3.68 -16.06
CA PRO A 350 11.87 -4.07 -17.16
C PRO A 350 13.30 -3.63 -16.85
N TRP A 351 14.11 -4.51 -16.24
CA TRP A 351 15.50 -4.18 -15.87
C TRP A 351 16.48 -4.15 -17.03
N ASP A 352 16.04 -4.54 -18.23
CA ASP A 352 16.79 -4.29 -19.45
C ASP A 352 16.49 -2.86 -19.93
N GLU A 353 17.49 -1.97 -19.81
CA GLU A 353 17.38 -0.56 -20.16
C GLU A 353 17.00 -0.31 -21.62
N HIS A 354 17.25 -1.26 -22.51
CA HIS A 354 16.78 -1.18 -23.91
C HIS A 354 15.26 -1.24 -24.04
N GLN A 355 14.56 -1.64 -22.98
CA GLN A 355 13.10 -1.65 -22.91
C GLN A 355 12.50 -0.36 -22.32
N TRP A 356 13.34 0.56 -21.89
CA TRP A 356 12.90 1.83 -21.34
C TRP A 356 12.52 2.80 -22.46
N ASP A 357 11.27 3.23 -22.45
CA ASP A 357 10.76 4.13 -23.48
C ASP A 357 10.86 5.61 -23.12
N ILE A 358 11.17 5.92 -21.87
CA ILE A 358 11.34 7.29 -21.36
C ILE A 358 12.50 7.31 -20.39
N PRO A 359 13.51 8.12 -20.58
CA PRO A 359 14.29 8.69 -19.48
C PRO A 359 13.44 9.82 -18.86
N LEU A 360 12.82 9.57 -17.72
CA LEU A 360 12.26 10.63 -16.89
C LEU A 360 13.38 11.41 -16.22
#